data_8aa024674081aa90c5acf147e10bc5a1
#
_entry.id   8aa024674081aa90c5acf147e10bc5a1
#
_cell.length_a   1.000
_cell.length_b   1.000
_cell.length_c   1.000
_cell.angle_alpha   90.00
_cell.angle_beta   90.00
_cell.angle_gamma   90.00
#
_symmetry.space_group_name_H-M   'P 1'
#
loop_
_entity.id
_entity.type
_entity.pdbx_description
1 polymer ?
#
loop_
_entity_poly.entity_id
_entity_poly.type
_entity_poly.pdbx_seq_one_letter_code
_entity_poly.pdbx_strand_id
1 'polypeptide(L)'
;KYGYYSKKIPFGKKGDFVTAPEISFLFSEMLALWVISLWEHLGKPKIFNIVELGPGNGKMNSTLIGVFKKFPAFFNSINIFLYEKSSNLKKLQKKILFGEKVKWIRNFDNIKNGPIIFLGNEFFDAIPIKQYKKINNILYEKYVKLEENLKVKTFLKKTNLKTKKKLEEFSLFKNQSFIEFPKQGFKELDSIISSIKRLTGGLLLIDYGFLKLKN
;
A
#
# COMPACT_ATOMS: atom_id res chain seq x y z
N LYS A 1 -5.53 16.78 2.29
CA LYS A 1 -4.93 18.13 2.20
C LYS A 1 -3.91 18.40 3.30
N TYR A 2 -3.99 17.71 4.45
CA TYR A 2 -3.13 17.93 5.63
C TYR A 2 -2.37 16.67 6.08
N GLY A 3 -2.45 15.58 5.31
CA GLY A 3 -1.77 14.33 5.64
C GLY A 3 -0.24 14.45 5.60
N TYR A 4 0.45 13.68 6.45
CA TYR A 4 1.89 13.65 6.60
C TYR A 4 2.61 13.49 5.25
N TYR A 5 2.28 12.47 4.47
CA TYR A 5 2.83 12.20 3.14
C TYR A 5 2.45 13.24 2.07
N SER A 6 1.52 14.14 2.36
CA SER A 6 1.13 15.22 1.43
C SER A 6 2.01 16.46 1.56
N LYS A 7 2.69 16.65 2.70
CA LYS A 7 3.46 17.86 3.02
C LYS A 7 4.97 17.65 3.05
N LYS A 8 5.43 16.46 3.47
CA LYS A 8 6.86 16.13 3.59
C LYS A 8 7.21 14.96 2.66
N ILE A 9 8.47 14.88 2.28
CA ILE A 9 9.09 13.68 1.70
C ILE A 9 9.73 12.94 2.88
N PRO A 10 9.09 11.90 3.44
CA PRO A 10 9.54 11.28 4.68
C PRO A 10 10.65 10.25 4.50
N PHE A 11 11.06 9.98 3.26
CA PHE A 11 11.98 8.91 2.88
C PHE A 11 13.41 9.43 2.66
N GLY A 12 14.41 8.54 2.94
CA GLY A 12 15.83 8.75 2.70
C GLY A 12 16.61 9.27 3.90
N LYS A 13 17.95 9.45 3.73
CA LYS A 13 18.89 9.84 4.82
C LYS A 13 18.51 11.10 5.63
N LYS A 14 17.64 11.96 5.09
CA LYS A 14 17.11 13.17 5.75
C LYS A 14 15.60 13.04 6.06
N GLY A 15 15.01 11.88 5.84
CA GLY A 15 13.61 11.58 6.12
C GLY A 15 13.43 10.91 7.48
N ASP A 16 12.19 10.78 7.90
CA ASP A 16 11.80 10.18 9.18
C ASP A 16 11.78 8.63 9.11
N PHE A 17 11.85 8.04 7.90
CA PHE A 17 11.79 6.59 7.66
C PHE A 17 12.84 6.11 6.67
N VAL A 18 13.40 4.93 6.98
CA VAL A 18 14.26 4.16 6.06
C VAL A 18 13.60 2.81 5.85
N THR A 19 13.18 2.54 4.62
CA THR A 19 12.48 1.29 4.25
C THR A 19 13.43 0.24 3.69
N ALA A 20 13.03 -1.03 3.63
CA ALA A 20 13.87 -2.13 3.14
C ALA A 20 14.53 -1.86 1.77
N PRO A 21 13.85 -1.29 0.75
CA PRO A 21 14.47 -0.92 -0.52
C PRO A 21 15.53 0.19 -0.42
N GLU A 22 15.55 0.95 0.67
CA GLU A 22 16.56 1.98 0.92
C GLU A 22 17.78 1.45 1.66
N ILE A 23 17.61 0.38 2.42
CA ILE A 23 18.68 -0.29 3.17
C ILE A 23 19.52 -1.14 2.23
N SER A 24 18.89 -1.89 1.33
CA SER A 24 19.59 -2.84 0.45
C SER A 24 18.94 -2.94 -0.94
N PHE A 25 19.74 -2.78 -1.98
CA PHE A 25 19.32 -3.08 -3.36
C PHE A 25 18.95 -4.55 -3.53
N LEU A 26 19.61 -5.46 -2.77
CA LEU A 26 19.36 -6.90 -2.83
C LEU A 26 17.88 -7.24 -2.64
N PHE A 27 17.19 -6.56 -1.72
CA PHE A 27 15.75 -6.75 -1.53
C PHE A 27 14.97 -6.53 -2.83
N SER A 28 15.24 -5.42 -3.51
CA SER A 28 14.54 -5.08 -4.76
C SER A 28 14.98 -5.98 -5.92
N GLU A 29 16.23 -6.41 -5.96
CA GLU A 29 16.75 -7.34 -6.97
C GLU A 29 16.11 -8.73 -6.83
N MET A 30 16.01 -9.26 -5.60
CA MET A 30 15.32 -10.52 -5.33
C MET A 30 13.85 -10.45 -5.68
N LEU A 31 13.19 -9.34 -5.38
CA LEU A 31 11.81 -9.11 -5.76
C LEU A 31 11.64 -9.09 -7.30
N ALA A 32 12.57 -8.47 -8.02
CA ALA A 32 12.57 -8.48 -9.48
C ALA A 32 12.68 -9.89 -10.06
N LEU A 33 13.59 -10.70 -9.54
CA LEU A 33 13.77 -12.10 -9.96
C LEU A 33 12.52 -12.93 -9.65
N TRP A 34 11.88 -12.70 -8.50
CA TRP A 34 10.61 -13.35 -8.16
C TRP A 34 9.51 -13.00 -9.15
N VAL A 35 9.38 -11.72 -9.56
CA VAL A 35 8.40 -11.28 -10.56
C VAL A 35 8.65 -11.92 -11.92
N ILE A 36 9.92 -12.04 -12.33
CA ILE A 36 10.29 -12.72 -13.58
C ILE A 36 9.92 -14.20 -13.52
N SER A 37 10.24 -14.90 -12.42
CA SER A 37 9.86 -16.29 -12.20
C SER A 37 8.35 -16.50 -12.24
N LEU A 38 7.57 -15.58 -11.67
CA LEU A 38 6.11 -15.62 -11.73
C LEU A 38 5.59 -15.49 -13.17
N TRP A 39 6.17 -14.57 -13.97
CA TRP A 39 5.82 -14.43 -15.38
C TRP A 39 6.14 -15.71 -16.17
N GLU A 40 7.26 -16.37 -15.90
CA GLU A 40 7.61 -17.65 -16.49
C GLU A 40 6.61 -18.74 -16.11
N HIS A 41 6.25 -18.82 -14.83
CA HIS A 41 5.28 -19.78 -14.30
C HIS A 41 3.88 -19.59 -14.90
N LEU A 42 3.51 -18.35 -15.23
CA LEU A 42 2.26 -18.03 -15.93
C LEU A 42 2.31 -18.28 -17.45
N GLY A 43 3.36 -18.92 -17.96
CA GLY A 43 3.51 -19.27 -19.38
C GLY A 43 4.00 -18.13 -20.27
N LYS A 44 4.73 -17.17 -19.72
CA LYS A 44 5.36 -16.05 -20.43
C LYS A 44 4.34 -15.21 -21.25
N PRO A 45 3.30 -14.68 -20.60
CA PRO A 45 2.27 -13.91 -21.32
C PRO A 45 2.89 -12.72 -22.05
N LYS A 46 2.38 -12.41 -23.26
CA LYS A 46 2.85 -11.28 -24.09
C LYS A 46 2.56 -9.92 -23.46
N ILE A 47 1.59 -9.85 -22.57
CA ILE A 47 1.25 -8.65 -21.79
C ILE A 47 1.21 -9.06 -20.32
N PHE A 48 2.04 -8.43 -19.49
CA PHE A 48 2.09 -8.65 -18.07
C PHE A 48 2.16 -7.31 -17.34
N ASN A 49 1.27 -7.08 -16.39
CA ASN A 49 1.13 -5.79 -15.74
C ASN A 49 1.69 -5.84 -14.32
N ILE A 50 2.57 -4.92 -13.99
CA ILE A 50 3.15 -4.75 -12.67
C ILE A 50 2.67 -3.43 -12.11
N VAL A 51 2.04 -3.46 -10.92
CA VAL A 51 1.55 -2.27 -10.23
C VAL A 51 2.26 -2.16 -8.90
N GLU A 52 3.09 -1.14 -8.73
CA GLU A 52 3.64 -0.80 -7.42
C GLU A 52 2.66 0.12 -6.67
N LEU A 53 2.28 -0.32 -5.47
CA LEU A 53 1.39 0.40 -4.56
C LEU A 53 2.23 1.28 -3.62
N GLY A 54 2.06 2.60 -3.68
CA GLY A 54 2.80 3.53 -2.83
C GLY A 54 4.31 3.50 -3.04
N PRO A 55 4.83 3.81 -4.25
CA PRO A 55 6.25 3.62 -4.59
C PRO A 55 7.23 4.54 -3.85
N GLY A 56 6.75 5.32 -2.88
CA GLY A 56 7.58 6.20 -2.08
C GLY A 56 8.44 7.14 -2.92
N ASN A 57 9.77 7.06 -2.80
CA ASN A 57 10.67 7.86 -3.63
C ASN A 57 10.90 7.25 -5.04
N GLY A 58 10.47 6.02 -5.31
CA GLY A 58 10.64 5.34 -6.60
C GLY A 58 11.91 4.51 -6.76
N LYS A 59 12.75 4.40 -5.72
CA LYS A 59 14.02 3.64 -5.79
C LYS A 59 13.80 2.16 -6.02
N MET A 60 12.80 1.54 -5.34
CA MET A 60 12.49 0.14 -5.55
C MET A 60 12.19 -0.13 -7.03
N ASN A 61 11.32 0.67 -7.63
CA ASN A 61 10.96 0.52 -9.05
C ASN A 61 12.16 0.73 -9.99
N SER A 62 13.04 1.71 -9.68
CA SER A 62 14.29 1.92 -10.44
C SER A 62 15.17 0.67 -10.43
N THR A 63 15.34 0.03 -9.28
CA THR A 63 16.12 -1.22 -9.16
C THR A 63 15.43 -2.38 -9.89
N LEU A 64 14.11 -2.55 -9.72
CA LEU A 64 13.33 -3.55 -10.46
C LEU A 64 13.54 -3.43 -11.97
N ILE A 65 13.41 -2.22 -12.54
CA ILE A 65 13.59 -1.96 -13.96
C ILE A 65 15.01 -2.28 -14.41
N GLY A 66 16.01 -1.92 -13.58
CA GLY A 66 17.41 -2.26 -13.87
C GLY A 66 17.65 -3.75 -14.04
N VAL A 67 17.00 -4.58 -13.19
CA VAL A 67 17.05 -6.04 -13.31
C VAL A 67 16.23 -6.50 -14.53
N PHE A 68 15.01 -6.01 -14.72
CA PHE A 68 14.13 -6.40 -15.82
C PHE A 68 14.78 -6.21 -17.20
N LYS A 69 15.53 -5.12 -17.38
CA LYS A 69 16.28 -4.84 -18.62
C LYS A 69 17.30 -5.91 -18.99
N LYS A 70 17.78 -6.70 -18.01
CA LYS A 70 18.70 -7.82 -18.25
C LYS A 70 17.99 -9.04 -18.85
N PHE A 71 16.64 -9.03 -18.89
CA PHE A 71 15.79 -10.10 -19.42
C PHE A 71 14.90 -9.56 -20.56
N PRO A 72 15.41 -9.42 -21.80
CA PRO A 72 14.72 -8.72 -22.87
C PRO A 72 13.31 -9.25 -23.20
N ALA A 73 13.14 -10.58 -23.22
CA ALA A 73 11.84 -11.20 -23.49
C ALA A 73 10.78 -10.79 -22.45
N PHE A 74 11.14 -10.78 -21.17
CA PHE A 74 10.30 -10.31 -20.09
C PHE A 74 10.06 -8.80 -20.20
N PHE A 75 11.11 -8.00 -20.36
CA PHE A 75 11.03 -6.56 -20.37
C PHE A 75 10.14 -6.01 -21.50
N ASN A 76 10.11 -6.70 -22.65
CA ASN A 76 9.22 -6.36 -23.75
C ASN A 76 7.74 -6.70 -23.51
N SER A 77 7.46 -7.61 -22.57
CA SER A 77 6.10 -8.04 -22.23
C SER A 77 5.44 -7.22 -21.13
N ILE A 78 6.20 -6.42 -20.39
CA ILE A 78 5.68 -5.77 -19.17
C ILE A 78 5.16 -4.36 -19.41
N ASN A 79 4.11 -4.02 -18.66
CA ASN A 79 3.67 -2.65 -18.40
C ASN A 79 3.86 -2.35 -16.91
N ILE A 80 4.51 -1.25 -16.58
CA ILE A 80 4.77 -0.84 -15.20
C ILE A 80 3.89 0.34 -14.84
N PHE A 81 3.13 0.20 -13.75
CA PHE A 81 2.24 1.21 -13.23
C PHE A 81 2.62 1.57 -11.79
N LEU A 82 2.53 2.86 -11.48
CA LEU A 82 2.77 3.41 -10.15
C LEU A 82 1.47 3.98 -9.60
N TYR A 83 0.96 3.38 -8.53
CA TYR A 83 -0.22 3.86 -7.82
C TYR A 83 0.21 4.78 -6.68
N GLU A 84 0.22 6.10 -6.95
CA GLU A 84 0.66 7.13 -6.02
C GLU A 84 -0.37 8.26 -5.95
N LYS A 85 -0.73 8.67 -4.73
CA LYS A 85 -1.70 9.75 -4.47
C LYS A 85 -1.03 11.10 -4.24
N SER A 86 0.20 11.10 -3.69
CA SER A 86 0.96 12.32 -3.39
C SER A 86 1.55 12.95 -4.65
N SER A 87 1.17 14.19 -4.94
CA SER A 87 1.75 14.95 -6.05
C SER A 87 3.25 15.24 -5.86
N ASN A 88 3.69 15.40 -4.62
CA ASN A 88 5.09 15.66 -4.30
C ASN A 88 5.96 14.42 -4.54
N LEU A 89 5.48 13.24 -4.12
CA LEU A 89 6.18 11.98 -4.39
C LEU A 89 6.20 11.66 -5.89
N LYS A 90 5.11 11.92 -6.62
CA LYS A 90 5.11 11.79 -8.09
C LYS A 90 6.17 12.64 -8.77
N LYS A 91 6.40 13.87 -8.31
CA LYS A 91 7.46 14.73 -8.86
C LYS A 91 8.85 14.13 -8.62
N LEU A 92 9.09 13.56 -7.44
CA LEU A 92 10.33 12.88 -7.11
C LEU A 92 10.53 11.62 -7.95
N GLN A 93 9.49 10.79 -8.03
CA GLN A 93 9.49 9.56 -8.83
C GLN A 93 9.78 9.84 -10.30
N LYS A 94 9.20 10.92 -10.87
CA LYS A 94 9.48 11.33 -12.26
C LYS A 94 10.95 11.72 -12.50
N LYS A 95 11.64 12.23 -11.48
CA LYS A 95 13.09 12.52 -11.58
C LYS A 95 13.92 11.24 -11.55
N ILE A 96 13.59 10.33 -10.61
CA ILE A 96 14.34 9.08 -10.42
C ILE A 96 14.11 8.10 -11.58
N LEU A 97 12.89 8.07 -12.10
CA LEU A 97 12.47 7.18 -13.20
C LEU A 97 12.46 7.91 -14.57
N PHE A 98 13.28 8.96 -14.70
CA PHE A 98 13.38 9.69 -15.95
C PHE A 98 13.85 8.77 -17.08
N GLY A 99 13.16 8.81 -18.22
CA GLY A 99 13.46 7.94 -19.36
C GLY A 99 12.87 6.52 -19.28
N GLU A 100 12.31 6.12 -18.14
CA GLU A 100 11.70 4.81 -17.98
C GLU A 100 10.24 4.78 -18.44
N LYS A 101 9.81 3.62 -19.00
CA LYS A 101 8.45 3.40 -19.48
C LYS A 101 7.49 3.07 -18.34
N VAL A 102 7.24 4.02 -17.46
CA VAL A 102 6.32 3.86 -16.31
C VAL A 102 5.11 4.78 -16.46
N LYS A 103 3.95 4.33 -15.94
CA LYS A 103 2.68 5.07 -16.00
C LYS A 103 2.14 5.29 -14.59
N TRP A 104 1.84 6.55 -14.22
CA TRP A 104 1.18 6.88 -12.96
C TRP A 104 -0.33 6.75 -13.09
N ILE A 105 -0.95 5.96 -12.23
CA ILE A 105 -2.39 5.70 -12.22
C ILE A 105 -3.03 6.15 -10.92
N ARG A 106 -4.35 6.37 -10.94
CA ARG A 106 -5.19 6.70 -9.78
C ARG A 106 -6.20 5.62 -9.44
N ASN A 107 -6.45 4.72 -10.36
CA ASN A 107 -7.27 3.52 -10.22
C ASN A 107 -6.74 2.46 -11.18
N PHE A 108 -7.29 1.26 -11.12
CA PHE A 108 -6.83 0.11 -11.89
C PHE A 108 -7.72 -0.20 -13.11
N ASP A 109 -8.77 0.59 -13.34
CA ASP A 109 -9.78 0.32 -14.37
C ASP A 109 -9.24 0.45 -15.79
N ASN A 110 -8.17 1.24 -15.97
CA ASN A 110 -7.53 1.45 -17.26
C ASN A 110 -6.59 0.31 -17.68
N ILE A 111 -6.31 -0.65 -16.79
CA ILE A 111 -5.53 -1.85 -17.11
C ILE A 111 -6.54 -2.88 -17.65
N LYS A 112 -6.51 -3.15 -18.96
CA LYS A 112 -7.57 -3.93 -19.61
C LYS A 112 -7.21 -5.38 -19.90
N ASN A 113 -5.96 -5.66 -20.20
CA ASN A 113 -5.51 -6.94 -20.76
C ASN A 113 -4.28 -7.46 -20.02
N GLY A 114 -4.13 -8.79 -19.99
CA GLY A 114 -2.98 -9.51 -19.44
C GLY A 114 -3.03 -9.67 -17.92
N PRO A 115 -2.33 -10.67 -17.39
CA PRO A 115 -2.20 -10.87 -15.96
C PRO A 115 -1.62 -9.65 -15.25
N ILE A 116 -1.97 -9.50 -13.94
CA ILE A 116 -1.55 -8.36 -13.12
C ILE A 116 -0.94 -8.83 -11.81
N ILE A 117 0.20 -8.26 -11.45
CA ILE A 117 0.80 -8.40 -10.12
C ILE A 117 0.85 -7.05 -9.42
N PHE A 118 0.32 -7.01 -8.20
CA PHE A 118 0.45 -5.87 -7.31
C PHE A 118 1.58 -6.10 -6.33
N LEU A 119 2.43 -5.11 -6.17
CA LEU A 119 3.54 -5.09 -5.20
C LEU A 119 3.30 -3.96 -4.22
N GLY A 120 3.16 -4.26 -2.94
CA GLY A 120 2.99 -3.28 -1.87
C GLY A 120 4.01 -3.52 -0.77
N ASN A 121 5.02 -2.65 -0.67
CA ASN A 121 5.94 -2.63 0.45
C ASN A 121 5.56 -1.48 1.39
N GLU A 122 5.19 -1.81 2.63
CA GLU A 122 4.75 -0.83 3.64
C GLU A 122 3.64 0.11 3.09
N PHE A 123 2.66 -0.48 2.37
CA PHE A 123 1.59 0.30 1.74
C PHE A 123 0.38 0.48 2.67
N PHE A 124 -0.01 -0.58 3.37
CA PHE A 124 -1.23 -0.55 4.18
C PHE A 124 -1.03 0.15 5.52
N ASP A 125 0.18 0.16 6.08
CA ASP A 125 0.52 0.88 7.31
C ASP A 125 0.37 2.41 7.15
N ALA A 126 0.60 2.93 5.94
CA ALA A 126 0.44 4.34 5.61
C ALA A 126 -1.04 4.77 5.44
N ILE A 127 -1.99 3.82 5.41
CA ILE A 127 -3.41 4.12 5.20
C ILE A 127 -4.08 4.45 6.54
N PRO A 128 -4.87 5.56 6.61
CA PRO A 128 -5.53 5.95 7.85
C PRO A 128 -6.46 4.87 8.40
N ILE A 129 -6.31 4.58 9.68
CA ILE A 129 -7.14 3.67 10.46
C ILE A 129 -8.16 4.41 11.32
N LYS A 130 -9.19 3.70 11.77
CA LYS A 130 -10.09 4.11 12.82
C LYS A 130 -9.86 3.25 14.05
N GLN A 131 -9.80 3.86 15.22
CA GLN A 131 -9.61 3.17 16.49
C GLN A 131 -10.93 3.09 17.24
N TYR A 132 -11.28 1.88 17.69
CA TYR A 132 -12.50 1.62 18.45
C TYR A 132 -12.17 0.96 19.78
N LYS A 133 -12.92 1.35 20.82
CA LYS A 133 -12.82 0.78 22.16
C LYS A 133 -14.19 0.34 22.65
N LYS A 134 -14.28 -0.86 23.22
CA LYS A 134 -15.48 -1.39 23.88
C LYS A 134 -15.34 -1.21 25.39
N ILE A 135 -16.28 -0.50 25.99
CA ILE A 135 -16.37 -0.26 27.45
C ILE A 135 -17.79 -0.58 27.88
N ASN A 136 -17.97 -1.46 28.85
CA ASN A 136 -19.28 -1.87 29.36
C ASN A 136 -20.29 -2.19 28.24
N ASN A 137 -19.87 -3.00 27.27
CA ASN A 137 -20.65 -3.36 26.06
C ASN A 137 -21.05 -2.19 25.16
N ILE A 138 -20.58 -0.98 25.41
CA ILE A 138 -20.77 0.19 24.53
C ILE A 138 -19.52 0.36 23.69
N LEU A 139 -19.73 0.60 22.38
CA LEU A 139 -18.65 0.80 21.43
C LEU A 139 -18.41 2.28 21.19
N TYR A 140 -17.17 2.70 21.33
CA TYR A 140 -16.70 4.07 21.12
C TYR A 140 -15.67 4.13 20.00
N GLU A 141 -15.71 5.20 19.20
CA GLU A 141 -14.65 5.56 18.26
C GLU A 141 -13.75 6.62 18.94
N LYS A 142 -12.45 6.43 18.84
CA LYS A 142 -11.46 7.38 19.38
C LYS A 142 -11.21 8.50 18.37
N TYR A 143 -11.29 9.71 18.85
CA TYR A 143 -11.03 10.93 18.09
C TYR A 143 -9.89 11.73 18.71
N VAL A 144 -9.33 12.59 17.89
CA VAL A 144 -8.28 13.53 18.27
C VAL A 144 -8.78 14.95 18.01
N LYS A 145 -8.59 15.85 18.94
CA LYS A 145 -8.83 17.29 18.75
C LYS A 145 -7.59 18.09 19.16
N LEU A 146 -7.43 19.22 18.52
CA LEU A 146 -6.48 20.24 18.94
C LEU A 146 -7.20 21.20 19.89
N GLU A 147 -6.64 21.42 21.07
CA GLU A 147 -7.13 22.43 22.03
C GLU A 147 -6.53 23.81 21.71
N GLU A 148 -7.10 24.87 22.28
CA GLU A 148 -6.66 26.27 22.04
C GLU A 148 -5.18 26.52 22.40
N ASN A 149 -4.66 25.77 23.39
CA ASN A 149 -3.24 25.79 23.78
C ASN A 149 -2.34 24.95 22.87
N LEU A 150 -2.78 24.54 21.68
CA LEU A 150 -2.10 23.66 20.72
C LEU A 150 -1.80 22.26 21.25
N LYS A 151 -2.35 21.85 22.39
CA LYS A 151 -2.24 20.47 22.88
C LYS A 151 -3.19 19.53 22.17
N VAL A 152 -2.67 18.35 21.83
CA VAL A 152 -3.46 17.28 21.23
C VAL A 152 -4.15 16.50 22.33
N LYS A 153 -5.48 16.39 22.26
CA LYS A 153 -6.28 15.60 23.20
C LYS A 153 -7.08 14.53 22.48
N THR A 154 -7.12 13.35 23.07
CA THR A 154 -7.96 12.25 22.58
C THR A 154 -9.26 12.18 23.39
N PHE A 155 -10.35 11.80 22.72
CA PHE A 155 -11.64 11.57 23.35
C PHE A 155 -12.39 10.43 22.67
N LEU A 156 -13.33 9.86 23.39
CA LEU A 156 -14.17 8.76 22.91
C LEU A 156 -15.56 9.29 22.58
N LYS A 157 -16.05 8.93 21.39
CA LYS A 157 -17.43 9.23 20.96
C LYS A 157 -18.17 7.93 20.73
N LYS A 158 -19.37 7.77 21.28
CA LYS A 158 -20.21 6.59 21.06
C LYS A 158 -20.47 6.39 19.57
N THR A 159 -20.29 5.16 19.08
CA THR A 159 -20.53 4.82 17.68
C THR A 159 -22.04 4.74 17.39
N ASN A 160 -22.40 4.95 16.12
CA ASN A 160 -23.75 4.70 15.66
C ASN A 160 -24.00 3.19 15.42
N LEU A 161 -25.28 2.82 15.32
CA LEU A 161 -25.70 1.43 15.14
C LEU A 161 -25.13 0.79 13.86
N LYS A 162 -25.02 1.56 12.76
CA LYS A 162 -24.49 1.06 11.49
C LYS A 162 -23.03 0.65 11.62
N THR A 163 -22.21 1.47 12.29
CA THR A 163 -20.78 1.13 12.56
C THR A 163 -20.68 -0.05 13.50
N LYS A 164 -21.51 -0.11 14.55
CA LYS A 164 -21.53 -1.23 15.49
C LYS A 164 -21.80 -2.55 14.76
N LYS A 165 -22.91 -2.64 13.99
CA LYS A 165 -23.26 -3.84 13.21
C LYS A 165 -22.10 -4.28 12.30
N LYS A 166 -21.52 -3.35 11.54
CA LYS A 166 -20.40 -3.66 10.65
C LYS A 166 -19.19 -4.26 11.38
N LEU A 167 -18.85 -3.76 12.56
CA LEU A 167 -17.72 -4.27 13.34
C LEU A 167 -18.04 -5.63 14.00
N GLU A 168 -19.31 -5.87 14.34
CA GLU A 168 -19.79 -7.15 14.84
C GLU A 168 -19.77 -8.25 13.77
N GLU A 169 -20.08 -7.94 12.51
CA GLU A 169 -19.97 -8.86 11.37
C GLU A 169 -18.56 -9.45 11.23
N PHE A 170 -17.53 -8.66 11.51
CA PHE A 170 -16.14 -9.13 11.51
C PHE A 170 -15.72 -9.87 12.79
N SER A 171 -16.61 -10.01 13.77
CA SER A 171 -16.34 -10.65 15.08
C SER A 171 -15.10 -10.08 15.83
N LEU A 172 -14.75 -8.83 15.59
CA LEU A 172 -13.48 -8.23 16.03
C LEU A 172 -13.37 -8.04 17.56
N PHE A 173 -14.50 -7.99 18.28
CA PHE A 173 -14.53 -7.75 19.73
C PHE A 173 -14.80 -9.00 20.55
N LYS A 174 -14.59 -10.21 20.01
CA LYS A 174 -14.75 -11.44 20.80
C LYS A 174 -13.75 -11.53 21.95
N ASN A 175 -12.48 -11.21 21.66
CA ASN A 175 -11.37 -11.37 22.61
C ASN A 175 -10.57 -10.07 22.85
N GLN A 176 -11.06 -8.92 22.38
CA GLN A 176 -10.36 -7.64 22.45
C GLN A 176 -11.31 -6.52 22.84
N SER A 177 -10.84 -5.61 23.69
CA SER A 177 -11.55 -4.39 24.04
C SER A 177 -11.18 -3.18 23.17
N PHE A 178 -10.11 -3.29 22.38
CA PHE A 178 -9.60 -2.25 21.49
C PHE A 178 -9.24 -2.85 20.13
N ILE A 179 -9.61 -2.16 19.06
CA ILE A 179 -9.26 -2.53 17.69
C ILE A 179 -8.89 -1.32 16.85
N GLU A 180 -8.00 -1.56 15.90
CA GLU A 180 -7.70 -0.66 14.79
C GLU A 180 -8.39 -1.19 13.52
N PHE A 181 -9.23 -0.36 12.91
CA PHE A 181 -10.04 -0.78 11.78
C PHE A 181 -9.65 0.00 10.52
N PRO A 182 -8.99 -0.64 9.54
CA PRO A 182 -8.49 0.00 8.33
C PRO A 182 -9.60 0.16 7.27
N LYS A 183 -10.64 0.96 7.59
CA LYS A 183 -11.80 1.14 6.69
C LYS A 183 -11.40 1.55 5.27
N GLN A 184 -10.40 2.43 5.13
CA GLN A 184 -9.91 2.85 3.83
C GLN A 184 -9.04 1.76 3.20
N GLY A 185 -8.25 1.05 3.99
CA GLY A 185 -7.44 -0.09 3.52
C GLY A 185 -8.30 -1.17 2.89
N PHE A 186 -9.45 -1.51 3.47
CA PHE A 186 -10.38 -2.47 2.86
C PHE A 186 -10.91 -2.01 1.49
N LYS A 187 -11.16 -0.73 1.29
CA LYS A 187 -11.58 -0.21 -0.03
C LYS A 187 -10.47 -0.35 -1.08
N GLU A 188 -9.23 -0.09 -0.69
CA GLU A 188 -8.08 -0.30 -1.57
C GLU A 188 -7.94 -1.79 -1.92
N LEU A 189 -8.07 -2.66 -0.91
CA LEU A 189 -7.99 -4.10 -1.08
C LEU A 189 -9.11 -4.62 -1.99
N ASP A 190 -10.35 -4.16 -1.82
CA ASP A 190 -11.48 -4.52 -2.69
C ASP A 190 -11.22 -4.16 -4.15
N SER A 191 -10.63 -2.98 -4.41
CA SER A 191 -10.27 -2.53 -5.75
C SER A 191 -9.16 -3.39 -6.37
N ILE A 192 -8.15 -3.77 -5.58
CA ILE A 192 -7.06 -4.66 -5.98
C ILE A 192 -7.62 -6.04 -6.32
N ILE A 193 -8.41 -6.63 -5.41
CA ILE A 193 -9.02 -7.97 -5.60
C ILE A 193 -9.92 -7.98 -6.83
N SER A 194 -10.72 -6.96 -7.05
CA SER A 194 -11.58 -6.83 -8.22
C SER A 194 -10.76 -6.83 -9.52
N SER A 195 -9.60 -6.18 -9.51
CA SER A 195 -8.69 -6.15 -10.66
C SER A 195 -8.02 -7.50 -10.89
N ILE A 196 -7.60 -8.20 -9.82
CA ILE A 196 -7.03 -9.55 -9.91
C ILE A 196 -8.07 -10.54 -10.45
N LYS A 197 -9.33 -10.48 -9.98
CA LYS A 197 -10.41 -11.34 -10.49
C LYS A 197 -10.67 -11.13 -11.98
N ARG A 198 -10.56 -9.88 -12.46
CA ARG A 198 -10.82 -9.52 -13.86
C ARG A 198 -9.69 -9.89 -14.81
N LEU A 199 -8.43 -9.77 -14.36
CA LEU A 199 -7.24 -9.87 -15.20
C LEU A 199 -6.42 -11.15 -14.96
N THR A 200 -6.75 -11.91 -13.92
CA THR A 200 -5.91 -12.95 -13.34
C THR A 200 -4.60 -12.37 -12.78
N GLY A 201 -4.04 -12.96 -11.74
CA GLY A 201 -2.78 -12.48 -11.17
C GLY A 201 -2.73 -12.59 -9.66
N GLY A 202 -2.03 -11.65 -9.01
CA GLY A 202 -1.81 -11.73 -7.58
C GLY A 202 -1.45 -10.41 -6.91
N LEU A 203 -1.32 -10.49 -5.59
CA LEU A 203 -0.90 -9.39 -4.73
C LEU A 203 0.21 -9.90 -3.80
N LEU A 204 1.35 -9.24 -3.81
CA LEU A 204 2.39 -9.41 -2.80
C LEU A 204 2.42 -8.18 -1.90
N LEU A 205 2.16 -8.42 -0.62
CA LEU A 205 2.29 -7.40 0.44
C LEU A 205 3.45 -7.77 1.34
N ILE A 206 4.29 -6.79 1.61
CA ILE A 206 5.40 -6.89 2.55
C ILE A 206 5.20 -5.76 3.54
N ASP A 207 4.91 -6.12 4.79
CA ASP A 207 4.63 -5.17 5.84
C ASP A 207 5.04 -5.76 7.19
N TYR A 208 5.21 -4.92 8.18
CA TYR A 208 5.54 -5.35 9.53
C TYR A 208 4.27 -5.63 10.35
N GLY A 209 4.42 -6.37 11.42
CA GLY A 209 3.30 -6.72 12.28
C GLY A 209 3.74 -7.35 13.59
N PHE A 210 2.77 -7.77 14.39
CA PHE A 210 3.00 -8.44 15.66
C PHE A 210 2.58 -9.90 15.57
N LEU A 211 3.43 -10.79 16.07
CA LEU A 211 3.12 -12.24 16.18
C LEU A 211 2.12 -12.54 17.32
N LYS A 212 2.00 -11.65 18.30
CA LYS A 212 1.08 -11.79 19.44
C LYS A 212 0.32 -10.49 19.62
N LEU A 213 -0.98 -10.62 19.91
CA LEU A 213 -1.81 -9.47 20.29
C LEU A 213 -1.24 -8.88 21.60
N LYS A 214 -0.96 -7.59 21.60
CA LYS A 214 -0.68 -6.86 22.84
C LYS A 214 -2.03 -6.58 23.51
N ASN A 215 -2.21 -7.16 24.71
CA ASN A 215 -3.35 -6.86 25.58
C ASN A 215 -3.29 -5.42 26.09
#